data_04bf78ac4c22ef498dc1b43c5cd4c0bb
#
_entry.id   04bf78ac4c22ef498dc1b43c5cd4c0bb
#
_cell.length_a   1.000
_cell.length_b   1.000
_cell.length_c   1.000
_cell.angle_alpha   90.00
_cell.angle_beta   90.00
_cell.angle_gamma   90.00
#
_symmetry.space_group_name_H-M   'P 1'
#
loop_
_entity.id
_entity.type
_entity.pdbx_description
1 polymer ?
#
loop_
_entity_poly.entity_id
_entity_poly.type
_entity_poly.pdbx_seq_one_letter_code
_entity_poly.pdbx_strand_id
1 'polypeptide(L)'
;MDHTKDTLLELIRGTLSTTIYNQGVYILNIEEILDNYKRRMFHAGFFYYMLVESGTAKFMINCHSLTLKKGDMLLVTPRMSVSLKSKSMEFNSYGICIEPSFFDSLAVGSYAYKSLYNAGSMTLALQLDNDDFAYVHKTLELLAHSLTFNYPVEMMSHLVNFLLLQITKIVDNQSARSSGKISRPDELFRLFRKLLAEHYRHEHTIAFYADRLHVSRPYLSRIIRQVSGKTVNIYIMEALLSEAKRLLTFTDLAIKGIAESLGF
;
A
#
# COMPACT_ATOMS: atom_id res chain seq x y z
N MET A 1 -19.50 13.46 23.47
CA MET A 1 -19.73 12.31 22.56
C MET A 1 -18.41 12.05 21.86
N ASP A 2 -17.74 11.05 22.33
CA ASP A 2 -16.37 10.68 21.93
C ASP A 2 -16.44 10.02 20.54
N HIS A 3 -16.00 10.74 19.51
CA HIS A 3 -15.86 10.17 18.17
C HIS A 3 -14.59 9.34 18.15
N THR A 4 -14.64 8.16 18.75
CA THR A 4 -13.67 7.11 18.50
C THR A 4 -13.60 6.90 16.99
N LYS A 5 -12.43 7.08 16.43
CA LYS A 5 -12.13 6.91 15.00
C LYS A 5 -12.23 5.42 14.68
N ASP A 6 -13.44 4.95 14.38
CA ASP A 6 -13.66 3.58 13.95
C ASP A 6 -12.84 3.37 12.66
N THR A 7 -11.80 2.59 12.76
CA THR A 7 -11.05 2.16 11.58
C THR A 7 -11.89 1.14 10.84
N LEU A 8 -11.77 1.10 9.52
CA LEU A 8 -12.45 0.08 8.72
C LEU A 8 -12.01 -1.34 9.13
N LEU A 9 -10.79 -1.50 9.64
CA LEU A 9 -10.30 -2.74 10.20
C LEU A 9 -11.12 -3.21 11.42
N GLU A 10 -11.54 -2.31 12.31
CA GLU A 10 -12.39 -2.66 13.45
C GLU A 10 -13.79 -3.09 13.00
N LEU A 11 -14.35 -2.44 11.97
CA LEU A 11 -15.61 -2.86 11.37
C LEU A 11 -15.49 -4.25 10.72
N ILE A 12 -14.43 -4.51 9.99
CA ILE A 12 -14.15 -5.81 9.38
C ILE A 12 -14.09 -6.87 10.48
N ARG A 13 -13.30 -6.67 11.53
CA ARG A 13 -13.19 -7.61 12.64
C ARG A 13 -14.53 -7.86 13.36
N GLY A 14 -15.38 -6.84 13.48
CA GLY A 14 -16.70 -6.96 14.06
C GLY A 14 -17.72 -7.71 13.18
N THR A 15 -17.52 -7.69 11.86
CA THR A 15 -18.42 -8.33 10.87
C THR A 15 -18.01 -9.78 10.55
N LEU A 16 -16.82 -10.17 10.95
CA LEU A 16 -16.09 -11.39 10.54
C LEU A 16 -16.60 -12.74 11.10
N SER A 17 -17.88 -12.86 11.48
CA SER A 17 -18.45 -14.20 11.78
C SER A 17 -18.44 -15.15 10.56
N THR A 18 -18.17 -14.66 9.35
CA THR A 18 -18.22 -15.42 8.08
C THR A 18 -17.01 -15.28 7.18
N THR A 19 -15.99 -14.51 7.54
CA THR A 19 -14.83 -14.24 6.69
C THR A 19 -13.66 -15.15 7.04
N ILE A 20 -12.96 -15.64 6.02
CA ILE A 20 -11.81 -16.51 6.17
C ILE A 20 -10.64 -15.65 6.68
N TYR A 21 -10.22 -15.93 7.92
CA TYR A 21 -9.16 -15.22 8.64
C TYR A 21 -7.99 -16.14 8.99
N ASN A 22 -6.78 -15.73 8.72
CA ASN A 22 -5.59 -16.37 9.23
C ASN A 22 -4.53 -15.31 9.60
N GLN A 23 -4.38 -15.07 10.90
CA GLN A 23 -3.28 -14.32 11.52
C GLN A 23 -2.94 -12.96 10.87
N GLY A 24 -3.95 -12.20 10.43
CA GLY A 24 -3.75 -10.87 9.86
C GLY A 24 -3.92 -10.76 8.34
N VAL A 25 -4.39 -11.84 7.69
CA VAL A 25 -4.76 -11.84 6.26
C VAL A 25 -6.22 -12.24 6.11
N TYR A 26 -6.96 -11.51 5.28
CA TYR A 26 -8.40 -11.73 5.04
C TYR A 26 -8.69 -11.65 3.54
N ILE A 27 -9.56 -12.50 3.05
CA ILE A 27 -10.20 -12.31 1.74
C ILE A 27 -11.60 -11.75 1.97
N LEU A 28 -11.88 -10.62 1.40
CA LEU A 28 -13.19 -9.96 1.56
C LEU A 28 -13.46 -8.96 0.42
N ASN A 29 -14.74 -8.69 0.22
CA ASN A 29 -15.22 -7.67 -0.68
C ASN A 29 -15.58 -6.42 0.13
N ILE A 30 -14.64 -5.45 0.16
CA ILE A 30 -14.78 -4.24 0.98
C ILE A 30 -16.02 -3.41 0.62
N GLU A 31 -16.45 -3.48 -0.65
CA GLU A 31 -17.63 -2.78 -1.13
C GLU A 31 -18.92 -3.26 -0.47
N GLU A 32 -19.00 -4.51 -0.07
CA GLU A 32 -20.18 -5.03 0.65
C GLU A 32 -20.29 -4.42 2.04
N ILE A 33 -19.15 -4.26 2.71
CA ILE A 33 -19.09 -3.59 4.01
C ILE A 33 -19.40 -2.11 3.86
N LEU A 34 -18.75 -1.42 2.93
CA LEU A 34 -18.90 0.01 2.72
C LEU A 34 -20.29 0.40 2.20
N ASP A 35 -21.01 -0.49 1.50
CA ASP A 35 -22.35 -0.23 1.01
C ASP A 35 -23.37 -0.04 2.14
N ASN A 36 -23.16 -0.72 3.26
CA ASN A 36 -23.95 -0.52 4.49
C ASN A 36 -23.71 0.84 5.15
N TYR A 37 -22.60 1.50 4.84
CA TYR A 37 -22.18 2.78 5.40
C TYR A 37 -22.01 3.85 4.33
N LYS A 38 -22.96 3.96 3.42
CA LYS A 38 -22.94 4.90 2.28
C LYS A 38 -22.51 6.30 2.69
N ARG A 39 -21.53 6.85 1.96
CA ARG A 39 -20.97 8.19 2.13
C ARG A 39 -20.12 8.41 3.40
N ARG A 40 -20.04 7.47 4.32
CA ARG A 40 -19.11 7.58 5.45
C ARG A 40 -17.67 7.36 4.98
N MET A 41 -16.74 8.13 5.49
CA MET A 41 -15.33 8.01 5.22
C MET A 41 -14.68 7.24 6.38
N PHE A 42 -13.91 6.20 6.08
CA PHE A 42 -13.19 5.40 7.07
C PHE A 42 -11.70 5.49 6.83
N HIS A 43 -10.92 5.51 7.88
CA HIS A 43 -9.49 5.18 7.77
C HIS A 43 -9.36 3.68 7.55
N ALA A 44 -8.55 3.28 6.56
CA ALA A 44 -8.40 1.86 6.23
C ALA A 44 -7.84 1.06 7.42
N GLY A 45 -6.68 1.42 7.93
CA GLY A 45 -6.02 0.70 9.02
C GLY A 45 -5.30 -0.57 8.58
N PHE A 46 -5.39 -0.96 7.29
CA PHE A 46 -4.81 -2.16 6.68
C PHE A 46 -4.35 -1.87 5.24
N PHE A 47 -3.57 -2.78 4.69
CA PHE A 47 -3.32 -2.82 3.24
C PHE A 47 -4.45 -3.58 2.58
N TYR A 48 -4.99 -3.04 1.48
CA TYR A 48 -6.03 -3.70 0.71
C TYR A 48 -5.71 -3.64 -0.78
N TYR A 49 -5.76 -4.79 -1.40
CA TYR A 49 -5.55 -4.97 -2.82
C TYR A 49 -6.80 -5.60 -3.41
N MET A 50 -7.50 -4.85 -4.26
CA MET A 50 -8.79 -5.24 -4.83
C MET A 50 -8.68 -5.32 -6.35
N LEU A 51 -9.07 -6.45 -6.91
CA LEU A 51 -9.19 -6.68 -8.34
C LEU A 51 -10.66 -6.60 -8.73
N VAL A 52 -11.01 -5.76 -9.71
CA VAL A 52 -12.39 -5.63 -10.20
C VAL A 52 -12.64 -6.65 -11.29
N GLU A 53 -13.58 -7.58 -11.05
CA GLU A 53 -13.96 -8.66 -11.97
C GLU A 53 -15.06 -8.26 -12.94
N SER A 54 -16.02 -7.45 -12.48
CA SER A 54 -17.14 -6.98 -13.30
C SER A 54 -17.72 -5.66 -12.81
N GLY A 55 -18.53 -5.02 -13.63
CA GLY A 55 -19.23 -3.78 -13.31
C GLY A 55 -18.33 -2.57 -13.11
N THR A 56 -18.88 -1.56 -12.45
CA THR A 56 -18.18 -0.31 -12.12
C THR A 56 -18.51 0.14 -10.70
N ALA A 57 -17.53 0.74 -10.02
CA ALA A 57 -17.75 1.37 -8.72
C ALA A 57 -16.97 2.69 -8.61
N LYS A 58 -17.55 3.63 -7.87
CA LYS A 58 -16.97 4.93 -7.61
C LYS A 58 -16.57 5.02 -6.14
N PHE A 59 -15.27 5.12 -5.90
CA PHE A 59 -14.69 5.31 -4.58
C PHE A 59 -14.22 6.74 -4.38
N MET A 60 -14.21 7.17 -3.14
CA MET A 60 -13.44 8.34 -2.69
C MET A 60 -12.28 7.82 -1.85
N ILE A 61 -11.08 8.04 -2.32
CA ILE A 61 -9.84 7.66 -1.60
C ILE A 61 -9.12 8.95 -1.23
N ASN A 62 -8.99 9.21 0.06
CA ASN A 62 -8.58 10.52 0.57
C ASN A 62 -9.51 11.62 -0.01
N CYS A 63 -8.98 12.55 -0.77
CA CYS A 63 -9.75 13.62 -1.43
C CYS A 63 -9.97 13.36 -2.93
N HIS A 64 -9.63 12.17 -3.45
CA HIS A 64 -9.69 11.85 -4.88
C HIS A 64 -10.86 10.92 -5.18
N SER A 65 -11.69 11.31 -6.16
CA SER A 65 -12.74 10.45 -6.70
C SER A 65 -12.17 9.54 -7.78
N LEU A 66 -12.37 8.24 -7.61
CA LEU A 66 -11.84 7.20 -8.47
C LEU A 66 -12.99 6.33 -8.96
N THR A 67 -13.11 6.14 -10.27
CA THR A 67 -14.04 5.19 -10.87
C THR A 67 -13.26 3.97 -11.32
N LEU A 68 -13.63 2.81 -10.79
CA LEU A 68 -13.03 1.52 -11.11
C LEU A 68 -13.96 0.73 -12.00
N LYS A 69 -13.39 -0.04 -12.92
CA LYS A 69 -14.09 -0.94 -13.86
C LYS A 69 -13.33 -2.27 -13.95
N LYS A 70 -13.94 -3.24 -14.63
CA LYS A 70 -13.31 -4.55 -14.90
C LYS A 70 -11.86 -4.39 -15.37
N GLY A 71 -10.96 -5.14 -14.77
CA GLY A 71 -9.52 -5.12 -15.05
C GLY A 71 -8.73 -4.10 -14.23
N ASP A 72 -9.40 -3.23 -13.47
CA ASP A 72 -8.70 -2.31 -12.58
C ASP A 72 -8.36 -3.00 -11.26
N MET A 73 -7.21 -2.67 -10.72
CA MET A 73 -6.77 -3.08 -9.39
C MET A 73 -6.59 -1.86 -8.49
N LEU A 74 -7.31 -1.83 -7.36
CA LEU A 74 -7.20 -0.77 -6.36
C LEU A 74 -6.17 -1.15 -5.31
N LEU A 75 -5.32 -0.18 -4.95
CA LEU A 75 -4.31 -0.30 -3.90
C LEU A 75 -4.64 0.68 -2.77
N VAL A 76 -4.89 0.17 -1.57
CA VAL A 76 -5.16 0.97 -0.37
C VAL A 76 -4.11 0.67 0.69
N THR A 77 -3.63 1.73 1.36
CA THR A 77 -2.69 1.61 2.47
C THR A 77 -3.35 2.01 3.80
N PRO A 78 -2.80 1.62 4.96
CA PRO A 78 -3.42 1.85 6.27
C PRO A 78 -3.77 3.32 6.59
N ARG A 79 -3.05 4.26 5.99
CA ARG A 79 -3.24 5.70 6.24
C ARG A 79 -4.23 6.38 5.32
N MET A 80 -4.75 5.66 4.33
CA MET A 80 -5.74 6.18 3.40
C MET A 80 -7.12 6.18 4.02
N SER A 81 -7.92 7.17 3.60
CA SER A 81 -9.35 7.21 3.90
C SER A 81 -10.13 6.71 2.70
N VAL A 82 -11.09 5.83 2.94
CA VAL A 82 -11.87 5.14 1.89
C VAL A 82 -13.36 5.35 2.13
N SER A 83 -14.10 5.60 1.06
CA SER A 83 -15.57 5.64 1.05
C SER A 83 -16.08 5.15 -0.30
N LEU A 84 -17.11 4.30 -0.29
CA LEU A 84 -17.86 3.94 -1.48
C LEU A 84 -18.91 5.01 -1.75
N LYS A 85 -18.95 5.54 -2.99
CA LYS A 85 -19.95 6.53 -3.42
C LYS A 85 -21.13 5.88 -4.15
N SER A 86 -20.82 4.97 -5.05
CA SER A 86 -21.80 4.19 -5.82
C SER A 86 -21.15 2.96 -6.44
N LYS A 87 -21.96 1.95 -6.73
CA LYS A 87 -21.57 0.78 -7.53
C LYS A 87 -22.72 0.38 -8.46
N SER A 88 -22.40 -0.24 -9.60
CA SER A 88 -23.38 -0.87 -10.47
C SER A 88 -23.87 -2.18 -9.85
N MET A 89 -25.01 -2.69 -10.31
CA MET A 89 -25.58 -3.95 -9.78
C MET A 89 -24.67 -5.16 -10.07
N GLU A 90 -23.96 -5.12 -11.20
CA GLU A 90 -23.02 -6.19 -11.59
C GLU A 90 -21.62 -6.01 -11.00
N PHE A 91 -21.41 -5.02 -10.14
CA PHE A 91 -20.08 -4.80 -9.55
C PHE A 91 -19.71 -5.98 -8.67
N ASN A 92 -18.62 -6.62 -9.04
CA ASN A 92 -17.98 -7.68 -8.29
C ASN A 92 -16.48 -7.45 -8.25
N SER A 93 -15.87 -7.69 -7.10
CA SER A 93 -14.44 -7.54 -6.89
C SER A 93 -13.90 -8.70 -6.07
N TYR A 94 -12.60 -8.88 -6.13
CA TYR A 94 -11.86 -9.86 -5.34
C TYR A 94 -10.74 -9.15 -4.60
N GLY A 95 -10.77 -9.19 -3.26
CA GLY A 95 -9.87 -8.38 -2.48
C GLY A 95 -9.19 -9.13 -1.34
N ILE A 96 -7.94 -8.78 -1.10
CA ILE A 96 -7.15 -9.23 0.05
C ILE A 96 -6.86 -8.04 0.97
N CYS A 97 -7.18 -8.22 2.23
CA CYS A 97 -6.83 -7.31 3.32
C CYS A 97 -5.66 -7.91 4.11
N ILE A 98 -4.64 -7.11 4.37
CA ILE A 98 -3.44 -7.51 5.09
C ILE A 98 -3.22 -6.53 6.24
N GLU A 99 -3.19 -7.02 7.47
CA GLU A 99 -2.90 -6.19 8.63
C GLU A 99 -1.44 -5.70 8.63
N PRO A 100 -1.17 -4.50 9.16
CA PRO A 100 0.19 -3.98 9.22
C PRO A 100 1.18 -4.90 9.93
N SER A 101 0.76 -5.56 11.01
CA SER A 101 1.60 -6.51 11.75
C SER A 101 2.05 -7.69 10.90
N PHE A 102 1.12 -8.28 10.13
CA PHE A 102 1.46 -9.36 9.19
C PHE A 102 2.34 -8.82 8.06
N PHE A 103 1.96 -7.69 7.48
CA PHE A 103 2.72 -7.04 6.42
C PHE A 103 4.16 -6.73 6.85
N ASP A 104 4.36 -6.22 8.07
CA ASP A 104 5.68 -5.93 8.63
C ASP A 104 6.50 -7.22 8.88
N SER A 105 5.85 -8.36 9.16
CA SER A 105 6.53 -9.65 9.31
C SER A 105 7.04 -10.25 8.01
N LEU A 106 6.40 -9.92 6.87
CA LEU A 106 6.79 -10.45 5.55
C LEU A 106 8.11 -9.90 5.03
N ALA A 107 8.49 -8.70 5.42
CA ALA A 107 9.39 -7.91 4.63
C ALA A 107 10.77 -7.75 5.22
N VAL A 108 11.40 -8.83 5.50
CA VAL A 108 12.83 -8.79 5.83
C VAL A 108 13.63 -8.43 4.58
N GLY A 109 13.76 -7.12 4.30
CA GLY A 109 14.74 -6.60 3.33
C GLY A 109 14.32 -6.54 1.85
N SER A 110 13.10 -6.84 1.48
CA SER A 110 12.65 -6.82 0.09
C SER A 110 12.43 -5.39 -0.43
N TYR A 111 13.11 -5.03 -1.51
CA TYR A 111 12.92 -3.76 -2.24
C TYR A 111 11.47 -3.60 -2.75
N ALA A 112 10.87 -4.69 -3.20
CA ALA A 112 9.49 -4.75 -3.67
C ALA A 112 8.50 -4.26 -2.60
N TYR A 113 8.69 -4.67 -1.35
CA TYR A 113 7.87 -4.27 -0.23
C TYR A 113 7.92 -2.76 0.01
N LYS A 114 9.12 -2.18 0.06
CA LYS A 114 9.30 -0.73 0.23
C LYS A 114 8.72 0.05 -0.93
N SER A 115 8.82 -0.47 -2.14
CA SER A 115 8.26 0.15 -3.35
C SER A 115 6.74 0.21 -3.29
N LEU A 116 6.07 -0.89 -2.91
CA LEU A 116 4.60 -0.94 -2.81
C LEU A 116 4.04 -0.13 -1.64
N TYR A 117 4.67 -0.19 -0.48
CA TYR A 117 4.31 0.67 0.66
C TYR A 117 4.34 2.14 0.26
N ASN A 118 5.31 2.50 -0.54
CA ASN A 118 5.47 3.82 -1.07
C ASN A 118 4.59 4.09 -2.31
N ALA A 119 4.39 3.13 -3.23
CA ALA A 119 3.55 3.29 -4.43
C ALA A 119 2.08 3.51 -4.08
N GLY A 120 1.57 2.87 -3.04
CA GLY A 120 0.21 3.09 -2.56
C GLY A 120 -0.11 4.54 -2.15
N SER A 121 0.88 5.41 -2.03
CA SER A 121 0.67 6.85 -1.86
C SER A 121 0.52 7.62 -3.18
N MET A 122 0.88 7.01 -4.33
CA MET A 122 0.86 7.67 -5.64
C MET A 122 -0.10 7.04 -6.65
N THR A 123 -0.18 5.71 -6.68
CA THR A 123 -1.00 4.99 -7.65
C THR A 123 -2.12 4.30 -6.90
N LEU A 124 -3.31 4.90 -6.94
CA LEU A 124 -4.50 4.37 -6.26
C LEU A 124 -5.12 3.21 -7.04
N ALA A 125 -5.02 3.23 -8.36
CA ALA A 125 -5.51 2.18 -9.24
C ALA A 125 -4.54 1.89 -10.38
N LEU A 126 -4.44 0.61 -10.72
CA LEU A 126 -3.69 0.09 -11.86
C LEU A 126 -4.69 -0.52 -12.84
N GLN A 127 -4.58 -0.20 -14.11
CA GLN A 127 -5.31 -0.92 -15.14
C GLN A 127 -4.45 -2.09 -15.62
N LEU A 128 -4.92 -3.31 -15.38
CA LEU A 128 -4.23 -4.53 -15.77
C LEU A 128 -4.57 -4.89 -17.22
N ASP A 129 -3.60 -5.42 -17.96
CA ASP A 129 -3.91 -6.14 -19.19
C ASP A 129 -4.47 -7.53 -18.88
N ASN A 130 -4.92 -8.25 -19.90
CA ASN A 130 -5.60 -9.53 -19.71
C ASN A 130 -4.70 -10.60 -19.06
N ASP A 131 -3.39 -10.58 -19.38
CA ASP A 131 -2.44 -11.56 -18.85
C ASP A 131 -2.12 -11.25 -17.39
N ASP A 132 -1.82 -9.98 -17.07
CA ASP A 132 -1.59 -9.53 -15.70
C ASP A 132 -2.84 -9.76 -14.83
N PHE A 133 -4.05 -9.47 -15.36
CA PHE A 133 -5.32 -9.74 -14.69
C PHE A 133 -5.47 -11.22 -14.34
N ALA A 134 -5.36 -12.10 -15.32
CA ALA A 134 -5.52 -13.55 -15.12
C ALA A 134 -4.50 -14.10 -14.12
N TYR A 135 -3.28 -13.57 -14.15
CA TYR A 135 -2.21 -14.03 -13.29
C TYR A 135 -2.38 -13.57 -11.84
N VAL A 136 -2.77 -12.31 -11.61
CA VAL A 136 -3.09 -11.79 -10.28
C VAL A 136 -4.33 -12.49 -9.70
N HIS A 137 -5.37 -12.69 -10.53
CA HIS A 137 -6.60 -13.37 -10.12
C HIS A 137 -6.30 -14.79 -9.59
N LYS A 138 -5.53 -15.59 -10.33
CA LYS A 138 -5.12 -16.94 -9.89
C LYS A 138 -4.36 -16.93 -8.57
N THR A 139 -3.53 -15.92 -8.35
CA THR A 139 -2.80 -15.79 -7.09
C THR A 139 -3.73 -15.47 -5.92
N LEU A 140 -4.73 -14.61 -6.14
CA LEU A 140 -5.76 -14.31 -5.15
C LEU A 140 -6.64 -15.53 -4.85
N GLU A 141 -7.03 -16.31 -5.87
CA GLU A 141 -7.75 -17.58 -5.67
C GLU A 141 -6.94 -18.58 -4.84
N LEU A 142 -5.63 -18.72 -5.13
CA LEU A 142 -4.75 -19.60 -4.37
C LEU A 142 -4.62 -19.15 -2.92
N LEU A 143 -4.54 -17.85 -2.68
CA LEU A 143 -4.55 -17.27 -1.33
C LEU A 143 -5.85 -17.60 -0.58
N ALA A 144 -7.00 -17.40 -1.22
CA ALA A 144 -8.30 -17.72 -0.64
C ALA A 144 -8.43 -19.22 -0.31
N HIS A 145 -8.02 -20.07 -1.23
CA HIS A 145 -8.00 -21.51 -0.99
C HIS A 145 -7.12 -21.86 0.21
N SER A 146 -5.93 -21.26 0.30
CA SER A 146 -4.99 -21.49 1.40
C SER A 146 -5.55 -21.06 2.76
N LEU A 147 -6.30 -19.95 2.80
CA LEU A 147 -7.01 -19.47 3.98
C LEU A 147 -8.13 -20.45 4.39
N THR A 148 -8.92 -20.94 3.43
CA THR A 148 -10.04 -21.85 3.67
C THR A 148 -9.57 -23.17 4.30
N PHE A 149 -8.43 -23.67 3.86
CA PHE A 149 -7.86 -24.94 4.34
C PHE A 149 -6.88 -24.77 5.49
N ASN A 150 -6.78 -23.56 6.05
CA ASN A 150 -5.95 -23.23 7.20
C ASN A 150 -4.48 -23.70 7.07
N TYR A 151 -3.89 -23.42 5.91
CA TYR A 151 -2.48 -23.71 5.67
C TYR A 151 -1.55 -22.95 6.64
N PRO A 152 -0.32 -23.43 6.86
CA PRO A 152 0.64 -22.76 7.73
C PRO A 152 0.91 -21.31 7.33
N VAL A 153 1.15 -20.47 8.33
CA VAL A 153 1.43 -19.03 8.16
C VAL A 153 2.61 -18.77 7.22
N GLU A 154 3.60 -19.63 7.26
CA GLU A 154 4.78 -19.55 6.39
C GLU A 154 4.39 -19.63 4.91
N MET A 155 3.48 -20.56 4.57
CA MET A 155 2.96 -20.69 3.20
C MET A 155 2.18 -19.44 2.77
N MET A 156 1.32 -18.93 3.66
CA MET A 156 0.61 -17.68 3.42
C MET A 156 1.56 -16.51 3.20
N SER A 157 2.63 -16.42 4.00
CA SER A 157 3.66 -15.39 3.87
C SER A 157 4.34 -15.44 2.50
N HIS A 158 4.66 -16.62 2.00
CA HIS A 158 5.25 -16.78 0.66
C HIS A 158 4.27 -16.39 -0.46
N LEU A 159 3.00 -16.77 -0.36
CA LEU A 159 1.98 -16.40 -1.34
C LEU A 159 1.71 -14.91 -1.37
N VAL A 160 1.63 -14.27 -0.20
CA VAL A 160 1.47 -12.80 -0.12
C VAL A 160 2.70 -12.09 -0.68
N ASN A 161 3.93 -12.55 -0.35
CA ASN A 161 5.14 -12.01 -0.95
C ASN A 161 5.13 -12.14 -2.48
N PHE A 162 4.70 -13.28 -3.01
CA PHE A 162 4.58 -13.48 -4.45
C PHE A 162 3.60 -12.49 -5.10
N LEU A 163 2.41 -12.31 -4.50
CA LEU A 163 1.44 -11.29 -4.95
C LEU A 163 2.04 -9.89 -4.95
N LEU A 164 2.73 -9.51 -3.89
CA LEU A 164 3.37 -8.20 -3.77
C LEU A 164 4.45 -7.99 -4.85
N LEU A 165 5.22 -9.01 -5.18
CA LEU A 165 6.20 -8.96 -6.27
C LEU A 165 5.55 -8.84 -7.65
N GLN A 166 4.43 -9.54 -7.89
CA GLN A 166 3.65 -9.38 -9.12
C GLN A 166 3.17 -7.94 -9.28
N ILE A 167 2.53 -7.38 -8.25
CA ILE A 167 2.02 -6.00 -8.27
C ILE A 167 3.16 -5.01 -8.48
N THR A 168 4.30 -5.20 -7.83
CA THR A 168 5.48 -4.34 -8.03
C THR A 168 5.95 -4.35 -9.48
N LYS A 169 6.06 -5.51 -10.09
CA LYS A 169 6.45 -5.65 -11.50
C LYS A 169 5.46 -4.94 -12.43
N ILE A 170 4.16 -5.06 -12.17
CA ILE A 170 3.11 -4.37 -12.93
C ILE A 170 3.26 -2.85 -12.80
N VAL A 171 3.45 -2.35 -11.58
CA VAL A 171 3.67 -0.91 -11.31
C VAL A 171 4.91 -0.40 -12.04
N ASP A 172 6.02 -1.13 -11.98
CA ASP A 172 7.27 -0.75 -12.65
C ASP A 172 7.09 -0.72 -14.17
N ASN A 173 6.42 -1.72 -14.75
CA ASN A 173 6.13 -1.79 -16.19
C ASN A 173 5.22 -0.64 -16.65
N GLN A 174 4.17 -0.31 -15.89
CA GLN A 174 3.28 0.81 -16.21
C GLN A 174 3.99 2.15 -16.08
N SER A 175 4.85 2.31 -15.08
CA SER A 175 5.67 3.51 -14.93
C SER A 175 6.63 3.69 -16.11
N ALA A 176 7.23 2.61 -16.62
CA ALA A 176 8.07 2.63 -17.80
C ALA A 176 7.29 2.99 -19.08
N ARG A 177 6.07 2.44 -19.25
CA ARG A 177 5.17 2.76 -20.39
C ARG A 177 4.61 4.18 -20.33
N SER A 178 4.42 4.72 -19.13
CA SER A 178 3.87 6.08 -18.89
C SER A 178 4.90 7.20 -19.01
N SER A 179 6.14 6.89 -19.33
CA SER A 179 7.26 7.86 -19.45
C SER A 179 7.00 9.04 -20.39
N GLY A 180 5.91 9.01 -21.17
CA GLY A 180 5.44 10.13 -22.02
C GLY A 180 4.41 11.08 -21.38
N LYS A 181 3.86 10.79 -20.18
CA LYS A 181 2.79 11.57 -19.55
C LYS A 181 2.97 11.84 -18.05
N ILE A 182 4.10 11.46 -17.46
CA ILE A 182 4.35 11.75 -16.04
C ILE A 182 4.59 13.25 -15.90
N SER A 183 3.83 13.91 -15.03
CA SER A 183 4.08 15.32 -14.75
C SER A 183 5.46 15.49 -14.09
N ARG A 184 6.13 16.60 -14.34
CA ARG A 184 7.43 16.90 -13.72
C ARG A 184 7.41 16.80 -12.17
N PRO A 185 6.34 17.24 -11.47
CA PRO A 185 6.18 16.99 -10.03
C PRO A 185 6.15 15.51 -9.65
N ASP A 186 5.39 14.69 -10.36
CA ASP A 186 5.27 13.25 -10.06
C ASP A 186 6.58 12.51 -10.31
N GLU A 187 7.29 12.87 -11.39
CA GLU A 187 8.61 12.32 -11.67
C GLU A 187 9.62 12.69 -10.59
N LEU A 188 9.65 13.96 -10.16
CA LEU A 188 10.53 14.40 -9.08
C LEU A 188 10.23 13.66 -7.77
N PHE A 189 8.96 13.44 -7.46
CA PHE A 189 8.57 12.66 -6.29
C PHE A 189 9.01 11.20 -6.40
N ARG A 190 8.86 10.57 -7.56
CA ARG A 190 9.33 9.21 -7.82
C ARG A 190 10.85 9.09 -7.64
N LEU A 191 11.62 10.02 -8.18
CA LEU A 191 13.08 10.06 -8.04
C LEU A 191 13.51 10.28 -6.59
N PHE A 192 12.84 11.21 -5.88
CA PHE A 192 13.07 11.42 -4.45
C PHE A 192 12.90 10.13 -3.65
N ARG A 193 11.83 9.39 -3.91
CA ARG A 193 11.54 8.15 -3.20
C ARG A 193 12.56 7.05 -3.47
N LYS A 194 13.03 6.96 -4.73
CA LYS A 194 14.10 6.04 -5.09
C LYS A 194 15.37 6.37 -4.31
N LEU A 195 15.79 7.63 -4.31
CA LEU A 195 16.95 8.08 -3.54
C LEU A 195 16.77 7.86 -2.03
N LEU A 196 15.59 8.12 -1.51
CA LEU A 196 15.29 7.86 -0.10
C LEU A 196 15.48 6.37 0.24
N ALA A 197 14.97 5.46 -0.57
CA ALA A 197 15.10 4.02 -0.34
C ALA A 197 16.58 3.56 -0.36
N GLU A 198 17.41 4.21 -1.16
CA GLU A 198 18.85 3.91 -1.27
C GLU A 198 19.68 4.50 -0.12
N HIS A 199 19.30 5.67 0.42
CA HIS A 199 20.17 6.47 1.29
C HIS A 199 19.61 6.76 2.69
N TYR A 200 18.36 6.44 3.02
CA TYR A 200 17.73 6.85 4.29
C TYR A 200 18.47 6.43 5.55
N ARG A 201 19.32 5.39 5.49
CA ARG A 201 20.07 4.91 6.67
C ARG A 201 21.16 5.86 7.11
N HIS A 202 21.72 6.65 6.19
CA HIS A 202 22.86 7.50 6.45
C HIS A 202 22.61 8.97 6.12
N GLU A 203 21.55 9.28 5.37
CA GLU A 203 21.27 10.61 4.88
C GLU A 203 19.88 11.10 5.33
N HIS A 204 19.88 11.97 6.32
CA HIS A 204 18.66 12.38 7.02
C HIS A 204 18.23 13.82 6.69
N THR A 205 18.93 14.52 5.80
CA THR A 205 18.71 15.94 5.50
C THR A 205 18.03 16.16 4.16
N ILE A 206 17.10 17.11 4.10
CA ILE A 206 16.48 17.55 2.84
C ILE A 206 17.53 18.01 1.83
N ALA A 207 18.64 18.58 2.33
CA ALA A 207 19.72 19.09 1.51
C ALA A 207 20.29 18.02 0.58
N PHE A 208 20.64 16.87 1.14
CA PHE A 208 21.18 15.75 0.38
C PHE A 208 20.29 15.35 -0.79
N TYR A 209 18.99 15.15 -0.54
CA TYR A 209 18.02 14.74 -1.57
C TYR A 209 17.82 15.84 -2.63
N ALA A 210 17.76 17.10 -2.22
CA ALA A 210 17.59 18.21 -3.14
C ALA A 210 18.81 18.36 -4.07
N ASP A 211 19.99 18.25 -3.52
CA ASP A 211 21.25 18.34 -4.29
C ASP A 211 21.38 17.19 -5.30
N ARG A 212 21.06 15.95 -4.88
CA ARG A 212 21.07 14.78 -5.76
C ARG A 212 20.02 14.83 -6.88
N LEU A 213 18.91 15.52 -6.63
CA LEU A 213 17.84 15.73 -7.62
C LEU A 213 18.03 17.01 -8.44
N HIS A 214 19.10 17.74 -8.22
CA HIS A 214 19.41 19.01 -8.91
C HIS A 214 18.28 20.04 -8.80
N VAL A 215 17.67 20.15 -7.60
CA VAL A 215 16.61 21.12 -7.30
C VAL A 215 16.89 21.85 -5.99
N SER A 216 16.27 23.02 -5.80
CA SER A 216 16.36 23.73 -4.54
C SER A 216 15.55 23.03 -3.43
N ARG A 217 16.01 23.13 -2.18
CA ARG A 217 15.30 22.57 -0.99
C ARG A 217 13.84 23.05 -0.87
N PRO A 218 13.54 24.35 -1.05
CA PRO A 218 12.16 24.83 -1.03
C PRO A 218 11.31 24.23 -2.14
N TYR A 219 11.88 24.08 -3.34
CA TYR A 219 11.18 23.48 -4.47
C TYR A 219 10.86 22.00 -4.22
N LEU A 220 11.85 21.21 -3.75
CA LEU A 220 11.64 19.81 -3.38
C LEU A 220 10.54 19.69 -2.31
N SER A 221 10.63 20.46 -1.22
CA SER A 221 9.66 20.44 -0.12
C SER A 221 8.25 20.76 -0.61
N ARG A 222 8.10 21.76 -1.48
CA ARG A 222 6.82 22.15 -2.06
C ARG A 222 6.23 21.05 -2.93
N ILE A 223 7.02 20.46 -3.84
CA ILE A 223 6.56 19.41 -4.74
C ILE A 223 6.18 18.16 -3.98
N ILE A 224 7.03 17.70 -3.05
CA ILE A 224 6.71 16.52 -2.23
C ILE A 224 5.40 16.73 -1.48
N ARG A 225 5.21 17.90 -0.86
CA ARG A 225 3.97 18.22 -0.15
C ARG A 225 2.76 18.32 -1.09
N GLN A 226 2.93 18.90 -2.27
CA GLN A 226 1.87 19.03 -3.28
C GLN A 226 1.39 17.66 -3.77
N VAL A 227 2.33 16.76 -4.08
CA VAL A 227 2.02 15.44 -4.66
C VAL A 227 1.51 14.47 -3.59
N SER A 228 2.09 14.48 -2.39
CA SER A 228 1.87 13.43 -1.38
C SER A 228 1.12 13.89 -0.12
N GLY A 229 0.93 15.19 0.07
CA GLY A 229 0.41 15.75 1.31
C GLY A 229 1.37 15.72 2.50
N LYS A 230 2.54 15.09 2.37
CA LYS A 230 3.53 14.94 3.45
C LYS A 230 4.78 15.78 3.20
N THR A 231 5.54 16.05 4.25
CA THR A 231 6.84 16.72 4.13
C THR A 231 7.96 15.70 3.88
N VAL A 232 9.09 16.17 3.33
CA VAL A 232 10.30 15.35 3.12
C VAL A 232 10.76 14.69 4.42
N ASN A 233 10.76 15.44 5.53
CA ASN A 233 11.18 14.92 6.84
C ASN A 233 10.29 13.78 7.33
N ILE A 234 8.98 13.84 7.07
CA ILE A 234 8.06 12.73 7.42
C ILE A 234 8.46 11.47 6.69
N TYR A 235 8.81 11.54 5.39
CA TYR A 235 9.27 10.39 4.62
C TYR A 235 10.56 9.78 5.17
N ILE A 236 11.55 10.62 5.51
CA ILE A 236 12.81 10.18 6.10
C ILE A 236 12.56 9.50 7.45
N MET A 237 11.78 10.12 8.33
CA MET A 237 11.45 9.57 9.65
C MET A 237 10.67 8.26 9.56
N GLU A 238 9.72 8.15 8.64
CA GLU A 238 8.97 6.90 8.42
C GLU A 238 9.87 5.77 7.94
N ALA A 239 10.82 6.04 7.05
CA ALA A 239 11.77 5.05 6.57
C ALA A 239 12.70 4.56 7.70
N LEU A 240 13.24 5.49 8.50
CA LEU A 240 14.09 5.19 9.65
C LEU A 240 13.33 4.39 10.73
N LEU A 241 12.11 4.81 11.07
CA LEU A 241 11.31 4.13 12.08
C LEU A 241 10.94 2.70 11.66
N SER A 242 10.58 2.51 10.39
CA SER A 242 10.30 1.18 9.83
C SER A 242 11.51 0.26 9.92
N GLU A 243 12.69 0.77 9.58
CA GLU A 243 13.93 -0.01 9.65
C GLU A 243 14.35 -0.29 11.09
N ALA A 244 14.24 0.69 11.99
CA ALA A 244 14.53 0.49 13.40
C ALA A 244 13.65 -0.61 14.01
N LYS A 245 12.34 -0.60 13.73
CA LYS A 245 11.41 -1.66 14.15
C LYS A 245 11.83 -3.03 13.59
N ARG A 246 12.20 -3.08 12.32
CA ARG A 246 12.68 -4.31 11.69
C ARG A 246 13.92 -4.87 12.39
N LEU A 247 14.91 -4.03 12.63
CA LEU A 247 16.14 -4.44 13.31
C LEU A 247 15.88 -4.91 14.75
N LEU A 248 15.00 -4.22 15.48
CA LEU A 248 14.58 -4.63 16.83
C LEU A 248 13.85 -5.97 16.86
N THR A 249 13.08 -6.29 15.81
CA THR A 249 12.27 -7.52 15.77
C THR A 249 13.06 -8.72 15.27
N PHE A 250 13.99 -8.52 14.32
CA PHE A 250 14.61 -9.61 13.58
C PHE A 250 16.14 -9.74 13.78
N THR A 251 16.71 -8.99 14.72
CA THR A 251 18.14 -9.08 15.04
C THR A 251 18.38 -8.97 16.54
N ASP A 252 19.49 -9.53 17.00
CA ASP A 252 19.96 -9.41 18.39
C ASP A 252 20.84 -8.19 18.64
N LEU A 253 20.79 -7.20 17.75
CA LEU A 253 21.57 -5.97 17.89
C LEU A 253 21.12 -5.18 19.11
N ALA A 254 22.06 -4.73 19.91
CA ALA A 254 21.78 -3.77 20.98
C ALA A 254 21.25 -2.44 20.38
N ILE A 255 20.43 -1.70 21.15
CA ILE A 255 19.83 -0.42 20.72
C ILE A 255 20.91 0.55 20.16
N LYS A 256 22.07 0.58 20.80
CA LYS A 256 23.22 1.38 20.33
C LYS A 256 23.68 0.98 18.93
N GLY A 257 23.83 -0.33 18.67
CA GLY A 257 24.22 -0.82 17.35
C GLY A 257 23.16 -0.55 16.28
N ILE A 258 21.86 -0.58 16.66
CA ILE A 258 20.77 -0.17 15.76
C ILE A 258 20.88 1.32 15.42
N ALA A 259 21.10 2.18 16.43
CA ALA A 259 21.29 3.62 16.20
C ALA A 259 22.48 3.89 15.26
N GLU A 260 23.63 3.29 15.52
CA GLU A 260 24.83 3.40 14.66
C GLU A 260 24.55 2.92 13.23
N SER A 261 23.81 1.80 13.04
CA SER A 261 23.44 1.28 11.72
C SER A 261 22.47 2.18 10.95
N LEU A 262 21.80 3.08 11.64
CA LEU A 262 20.86 4.07 11.09
C LEU A 262 21.45 5.48 11.03
N GLY A 263 22.75 5.64 11.28
CA GLY A 263 23.44 6.92 11.14
C GLY A 263 23.24 7.90 12.30
N PHE A 264 22.91 7.40 13.51
CA PHE A 264 22.79 8.17 14.76
C PHE A 264 23.98 7.95 15.68
#